data_85e9f804dad2c00435c75d1644272ba4
#
_entry.id   85e9f804dad2c00435c75d1644272ba4
#
_cell.length_a   1.000
_cell.length_b   1.000
_cell.length_c   1.000
_cell.angle_alpha   90.00
_cell.angle_beta   90.00
_cell.angle_gamma   90.00
#
_symmetry.space_group_name_H-M   'P 1'
#
loop_
_entity.id
_entity.type
_entity.pdbx_description
1 polymer ?
#
loop_
_entity_poly.entity_id
_entity_poly.type
_entity_poly.pdbx_seq_one_letter_code
_entity_poly.pdbx_strand_id
1 'polypeptide(L)'
;AELTKDKYLTQSFSCSGGYALMPRDAKSFAGVLERAEFSLSSAEKKRSSIVAFDTHLHDIIINHNKVEKELFDAIANHELALYYQPKMDIKSGKIIGVEALIRWIKPDGTVIPPAKFVPVAEGNPKLITKIGDFVLEEACKQNKLWQDMGYPKIIMSINLTSEDFYQKN
;
A
#
# COMPACT_ATOMS: atom_id res chain seq x y z
N ALA A 1 7.44 -0.91 -32.62
CA ALA A 1 7.62 -1.30 -34.04
C ALA A 1 6.53 -0.60 -34.83
N GLU A 2 6.91 0.37 -35.68
CA GLU A 2 5.97 0.94 -36.67
C GLU A 2 5.67 -0.13 -37.71
N LEU A 3 4.51 -0.73 -37.64
CA LEU A 3 3.97 -1.59 -38.69
C LEU A 3 3.25 -0.70 -39.69
N THR A 4 3.93 -0.33 -40.76
CA THR A 4 3.46 0.34 -41.98
C THR A 4 3.11 1.83 -41.88
N LYS A 5 3.93 2.66 -42.48
CA LYS A 5 3.51 3.97 -43.07
C LYS A 5 2.91 3.69 -44.43
N ASP A 6 1.66 3.35 -44.51
CA ASP A 6 0.94 3.42 -45.76
C ASP A 6 0.54 4.88 -46.03
N LYS A 7 0.81 5.37 -47.21
CA LYS A 7 0.66 6.79 -47.61
C LYS A 7 -0.78 7.29 -47.52
N TYR A 8 -1.73 6.40 -47.22
CA TYR A 8 -3.18 6.68 -47.18
C TYR A 8 -3.81 6.50 -45.77
N LEU A 9 -3.04 6.06 -44.76
CA LEU A 9 -3.54 5.90 -43.40
C LEU A 9 -2.96 7.00 -42.50
N THR A 10 -3.79 7.94 -42.12
CA THR A 10 -3.48 9.00 -41.16
C THR A 10 -3.58 8.51 -39.69
N GLN A 11 -3.86 7.23 -39.45
CA GLN A 11 -3.95 6.64 -38.13
C GLN A 11 -2.64 5.98 -37.74
N SER A 12 -2.10 6.39 -36.57
CA SER A 12 -0.99 5.71 -35.93
C SER A 12 -1.52 4.54 -35.08
N PHE A 13 -1.00 3.36 -35.31
CA PHE A 13 -1.29 2.17 -34.48
C PHE A 13 -0.17 2.00 -33.45
N SER A 14 -0.56 1.70 -32.22
CA SER A 14 0.36 1.29 -31.16
C SER A 14 0.10 -0.19 -30.82
N CYS A 15 1.15 -0.93 -30.57
CA CYS A 15 1.07 -2.36 -30.19
C CYS A 15 1.86 -2.57 -28.90
N SER A 16 1.28 -3.31 -27.97
CA SER A 16 1.96 -3.80 -26.76
C SER A 16 2.11 -5.30 -26.85
N GLY A 17 3.20 -5.85 -26.31
CA GLY A 17 3.47 -7.28 -26.30
C GLY A 17 4.08 -7.71 -24.96
N GLY A 18 3.70 -8.90 -24.50
CA GLY A 18 4.33 -9.56 -23.36
C GLY A 18 4.87 -10.91 -23.78
N TYR A 19 6.01 -11.32 -23.22
CA TYR A 19 6.53 -12.66 -23.48
C TYR A 19 7.18 -13.28 -22.25
N ALA A 20 7.16 -14.61 -22.21
CA ALA A 20 7.88 -15.44 -21.25
C ALA A 20 8.58 -16.59 -21.98
N LEU A 21 9.64 -17.13 -21.42
CA LEU A 21 10.48 -18.14 -22.04
C LEU A 21 10.40 -19.48 -21.31
N MET A 22 10.27 -20.56 -22.04
CA MET A 22 10.38 -21.92 -21.52
C MET A 22 11.78 -22.50 -21.83
N PRO A 23 12.44 -23.16 -20.88
CA PRO A 23 11.99 -23.52 -19.53
C PRO A 23 12.35 -22.48 -18.46
N ARG A 24 12.91 -21.32 -18.83
CA ARG A 24 13.45 -20.31 -17.88
C ARG A 24 12.37 -19.78 -16.94
N ASP A 25 11.27 -19.32 -17.50
CA ASP A 25 10.23 -18.62 -16.74
C ASP A 25 9.14 -19.60 -16.25
N ALA A 26 8.85 -20.66 -17.01
CA ALA A 26 7.96 -21.74 -16.58
C ALA A 26 8.33 -23.08 -17.24
N LYS A 27 7.88 -24.19 -16.63
CA LYS A 27 8.11 -25.55 -17.10
C LYS A 27 6.92 -26.15 -17.87
N SER A 28 5.79 -25.44 -17.91
CA SER A 28 4.58 -25.85 -18.62
C SER A 28 4.07 -24.77 -19.56
N PHE A 29 3.38 -25.16 -20.61
CA PHE A 29 2.78 -24.23 -21.57
C PHE A 29 1.80 -23.26 -20.89
N ALA A 30 0.91 -23.78 -20.02
CA ALA A 30 -0.02 -22.95 -19.26
C ALA A 30 0.70 -21.90 -18.41
N GLY A 31 1.77 -22.28 -17.71
CA GLY A 31 2.55 -21.35 -16.90
C GLY A 31 3.32 -20.30 -17.73
N VAL A 32 3.78 -20.65 -18.95
CA VAL A 32 4.40 -19.65 -19.84
C VAL A 32 3.36 -18.66 -20.35
N LEU A 33 2.18 -19.14 -20.70
CA LEU A 33 1.09 -18.28 -21.18
C LEU A 33 0.66 -17.29 -20.10
N GLU A 34 0.42 -17.75 -18.87
CA GLU A 34 0.07 -16.90 -17.73
C GLU A 34 1.10 -15.78 -17.50
N ARG A 35 2.39 -16.13 -17.56
CA ARG A 35 3.49 -15.16 -17.39
C ARG A 35 3.64 -14.20 -18.56
N ALA A 36 3.35 -14.64 -19.78
CA ALA A 36 3.31 -13.77 -20.94
C ALA A 36 2.14 -12.77 -20.87
N GLU A 37 0.96 -13.21 -20.42
CA GLU A 37 -0.20 -12.35 -20.17
C GLU A 37 0.08 -11.31 -19.08
N PHE A 38 0.74 -11.71 -17.99
CA PHE A 38 1.21 -10.76 -16.96
C PHE A 38 2.12 -9.69 -17.55
N SER A 39 3.08 -10.10 -18.40
CA SER A 39 4.01 -9.17 -19.07
C SER A 39 3.29 -8.25 -20.06
N LEU A 40 2.27 -8.77 -20.75
CA LEU A 40 1.41 -7.97 -21.64
C LEU A 40 0.68 -6.87 -20.88
N SER A 41 0.07 -7.19 -19.74
CA SER A 41 -0.60 -6.18 -18.87
C SER A 41 0.36 -5.07 -18.42
N SER A 42 1.63 -5.43 -18.18
CA SER A 42 2.68 -4.46 -17.84
C SER A 42 3.09 -3.60 -19.05
N ALA A 43 3.11 -4.18 -20.25
CA ALA A 43 3.41 -3.47 -21.51
C ALA A 43 2.30 -2.46 -21.88
N GLU A 44 1.04 -2.83 -21.69
CA GLU A 44 -0.12 -1.97 -21.96
C GLU A 44 -0.10 -0.69 -21.13
N LYS A 45 0.26 -0.79 -19.84
CA LYS A 45 0.43 0.37 -18.96
C LYS A 45 1.51 1.34 -19.45
N LYS A 46 2.54 0.83 -20.13
CA LYS A 46 3.66 1.62 -20.68
C LYS A 46 3.40 2.16 -22.09
N ARG A 47 2.30 1.82 -22.72
CA ARG A 47 1.92 2.14 -24.09
C ARG A 47 3.01 1.81 -25.14
N SER A 48 2.71 0.95 -26.10
CA SER A 48 3.61 0.61 -27.24
C SER A 48 5.00 0.07 -26.82
N SER A 49 5.02 -0.95 -25.96
CA SER A 49 6.26 -1.60 -25.52
C SER A 49 6.15 -3.11 -25.61
N ILE A 50 7.31 -3.78 -25.72
CA ILE A 50 7.42 -5.24 -25.58
C ILE A 50 8.13 -5.50 -24.25
N VAL A 51 7.49 -6.28 -23.36
CA VAL A 51 7.98 -6.55 -22.00
C VAL A 51 8.22 -8.04 -21.81
N ALA A 52 9.42 -8.38 -21.35
CA ALA A 52 9.76 -9.73 -20.92
C ALA A 52 9.16 -10.02 -19.55
N PHE A 53 8.84 -11.27 -19.26
CA PHE A 53 8.51 -11.68 -17.92
C PHE A 53 9.71 -11.46 -16.97
N ASP A 54 9.39 -10.86 -15.82
CA ASP A 54 10.32 -10.62 -14.72
C ASP A 54 9.73 -11.23 -13.45
N THR A 55 10.38 -12.27 -12.93
CA THR A 55 9.94 -12.98 -11.73
C THR A 55 9.89 -12.05 -10.53
N HIS A 56 10.88 -11.19 -10.34
CA HIS A 56 10.94 -10.27 -9.21
C HIS A 56 9.77 -9.27 -9.24
N LEU A 57 9.49 -8.69 -10.42
CA LEU A 57 8.36 -7.79 -10.59
C LEU A 57 7.02 -8.50 -10.38
N HIS A 58 6.90 -9.72 -10.88
CA HIS A 58 5.72 -10.55 -10.68
C HIS A 58 5.45 -10.80 -9.19
N ASP A 59 6.47 -11.22 -8.44
CA ASP A 59 6.36 -11.51 -7.01
C ASP A 59 6.02 -10.25 -6.19
N ILE A 60 6.58 -9.10 -6.56
CA ILE A 60 6.23 -7.81 -5.94
C ILE A 60 4.74 -7.52 -6.14
N ILE A 61 4.22 -7.65 -7.37
CA ILE A 61 2.82 -7.32 -7.67
C ILE A 61 1.87 -8.31 -6.99
N ILE A 62 2.17 -9.60 -7.02
CA ILE A 62 1.36 -10.63 -6.33
C ILE A 62 1.32 -10.35 -4.82
N ASN A 63 2.49 -10.07 -4.21
CA ASN A 63 2.55 -9.76 -2.79
C ASN A 63 1.80 -8.46 -2.45
N HIS A 64 1.92 -7.42 -3.29
CA HIS A 64 1.17 -6.17 -3.14
C HIS A 64 -0.35 -6.41 -3.15
N ASN A 65 -0.86 -7.11 -4.16
CA ASN A 65 -2.29 -7.41 -4.29
C ASN A 65 -2.80 -8.28 -3.12
N LYS A 66 -1.98 -9.20 -2.63
CA LYS A 66 -2.29 -10.02 -1.46
C LYS A 66 -2.42 -9.15 -0.20
N VAL A 67 -1.41 -8.30 0.06
CA VAL A 67 -1.41 -7.39 1.22
C VAL A 67 -2.59 -6.43 1.14
N GLU A 68 -2.89 -5.89 -0.04
CA GLU A 68 -4.03 -4.98 -0.26
C GLU A 68 -5.36 -5.64 0.13
N LYS A 69 -5.60 -6.85 -0.36
CA LYS A 69 -6.81 -7.63 -0.02
C LYS A 69 -6.89 -7.94 1.48
N GLU A 70 -5.80 -8.48 2.04
CA GLU A 70 -5.74 -8.80 3.47
C GLU A 70 -5.96 -7.55 4.35
N LEU A 71 -5.52 -6.37 3.90
CA LEU A 71 -5.67 -5.11 4.64
C LEU A 71 -7.13 -4.62 4.64
N PHE A 72 -7.88 -4.83 3.55
CA PHE A 72 -9.33 -4.58 3.56
C PHE A 72 -10.05 -5.43 4.60
N ASP A 73 -9.71 -6.72 4.65
CA ASP A 73 -10.28 -7.66 5.62
C ASP A 73 -9.86 -7.27 7.05
N ALA A 74 -8.61 -6.89 7.27
CA ALA A 74 -8.06 -6.47 8.55
C ALA A 74 -8.78 -5.23 9.13
N ILE A 75 -9.09 -4.23 8.29
CA ILE A 75 -9.86 -3.06 8.72
C ILE A 75 -11.27 -3.47 9.15
N ALA A 76 -11.93 -4.33 8.38
CA ALA A 76 -13.27 -4.83 8.70
C ALA A 76 -13.31 -5.67 9.99
N ASN A 77 -12.24 -6.40 10.27
CA ASN A 77 -12.10 -7.29 11.43
C ASN A 77 -11.48 -6.60 12.67
N HIS A 78 -11.25 -5.27 12.63
CA HIS A 78 -10.62 -4.52 13.73
C HIS A 78 -9.23 -5.03 14.12
N GLU A 79 -8.42 -5.43 13.13
CA GLU A 79 -7.05 -5.91 13.33
C GLU A 79 -6.02 -4.77 13.40
N LEU A 80 -6.45 -3.51 13.26
CA LEU A 80 -5.57 -2.35 13.41
C LEU A 80 -5.56 -1.86 14.85
N ALA A 81 -4.39 -1.44 15.34
CA ALA A 81 -4.22 -0.88 16.67
C ALA A 81 -3.21 0.28 16.62
N LEU A 82 -3.25 1.17 17.62
CA LEU A 82 -2.25 2.19 17.82
C LEU A 82 -1.32 1.82 18.97
N TYR A 83 -0.01 1.92 18.71
CA TYR A 83 1.03 1.91 19.71
C TYR A 83 1.48 3.35 19.95
N TYR A 84 1.83 3.69 21.18
CA TYR A 84 2.15 5.06 21.56
C TYR A 84 3.60 5.14 21.99
N GLN A 85 4.40 5.88 21.24
CA GLN A 85 5.81 6.11 21.55
C GLN A 85 5.96 7.42 22.32
N PRO A 86 6.45 7.40 23.58
CA PRO A 86 6.61 8.61 24.37
C PRO A 86 7.72 9.51 23.81
N LYS A 87 7.44 10.82 23.82
CA LYS A 87 8.40 11.90 23.52
C LYS A 87 8.78 12.56 24.84
N MET A 88 10.05 12.54 25.16
CA MET A 88 10.57 13.04 26.43
C MET A 88 11.41 14.30 26.22
N ASP A 89 11.19 15.30 27.08
CA ASP A 89 12.09 16.44 27.17
C ASP A 89 13.38 16.02 27.89
N ILE A 90 14.48 16.14 27.19
CA ILE A 90 15.82 15.69 27.66
C ILE A 90 16.26 16.47 28.89
N LYS A 91 15.87 17.77 29.01
CA LYS A 91 16.29 18.62 30.14
C LYS A 91 15.55 18.29 31.44
N SER A 92 14.27 18.09 31.35
CA SER A 92 13.41 17.85 32.53
C SER A 92 13.17 16.37 32.81
N GLY A 93 13.47 15.46 31.87
CA GLY A 93 13.14 14.03 31.95
C GLY A 93 11.64 13.73 31.94
N LYS A 94 10.79 14.71 31.60
CA LYS A 94 9.34 14.54 31.56
C LYS A 94 8.83 14.15 30.21
N ILE A 95 7.78 13.33 30.18
CA ILE A 95 7.03 13.04 28.95
C ILE A 95 6.23 14.29 28.58
N ILE A 96 6.46 14.82 27.38
CA ILE A 96 5.81 16.01 26.84
C ILE A 96 4.81 15.70 25.74
N GLY A 97 4.83 14.47 25.22
CA GLY A 97 3.93 14.02 24.19
C GLY A 97 4.11 12.55 23.87
N VAL A 98 3.29 12.06 22.95
CA VAL A 98 3.40 10.72 22.39
C VAL A 98 3.21 10.79 20.89
N GLU A 99 3.76 9.81 20.18
CA GLU A 99 3.47 9.56 18.76
C GLU A 99 2.63 8.30 18.65
N ALA A 100 1.47 8.41 17.99
CA ALA A 100 0.63 7.28 17.69
C ALA A 100 1.14 6.58 16.43
N LEU A 101 1.47 5.33 16.56
CA LEU A 101 2.08 4.49 15.51
C LEU A 101 1.16 3.31 15.21
N ILE A 102 0.61 3.29 14.03
CA ILE A 102 -0.29 2.21 13.60
C ILE A 102 0.44 0.85 13.55
N ARG A 103 -0.26 -0.19 13.94
CA ARG A 103 0.15 -1.61 13.85
C ARG A 103 -1.00 -2.42 13.29
N TRP A 104 -0.66 -3.43 12.51
CA TRP A 104 -1.61 -4.43 12.08
C TRP A 104 -1.34 -5.71 12.86
N ILE A 105 -2.29 -6.13 13.68
CA ILE A 105 -2.19 -7.27 14.58
C ILE A 105 -3.11 -8.36 14.06
N LYS A 106 -2.51 -9.42 13.51
CA LYS A 106 -3.27 -10.57 13.02
C LYS A 106 -3.90 -11.38 14.18
N PRO A 107 -4.94 -12.19 13.89
CA PRO A 107 -5.60 -13.01 14.91
C PRO A 107 -4.67 -13.98 15.64
N ASP A 108 -3.57 -14.38 15.01
CA ASP A 108 -2.54 -15.23 15.62
C ASP A 108 -1.53 -14.46 16.50
N GLY A 109 -1.73 -13.16 16.69
CA GLY A 109 -0.85 -12.27 17.44
C GLY A 109 0.35 -11.73 16.65
N THR A 110 0.51 -12.10 15.40
CA THR A 110 1.59 -11.55 14.54
C THR A 110 1.39 -10.06 14.31
N VAL A 111 2.41 -9.25 14.63
CA VAL A 111 2.41 -7.80 14.41
C VAL A 111 3.09 -7.47 13.09
N ILE A 112 2.33 -6.91 12.16
CA ILE A 112 2.85 -6.44 10.87
C ILE A 112 3.24 -4.96 11.00
N PRO A 113 4.51 -4.60 10.72
CA PRO A 113 4.96 -3.22 10.84
C PRO A 113 4.40 -2.33 9.70
N PRO A 114 4.21 -1.01 9.95
CA PRO A 114 3.66 -0.07 8.96
C PRO A 114 4.38 -0.08 7.61
N ALA A 115 5.70 -0.22 7.61
CA ALA A 115 6.52 -0.28 6.39
C ALA A 115 6.10 -1.38 5.38
N LYS A 116 5.35 -2.40 5.83
CA LYS A 116 4.87 -3.48 4.96
C LYS A 116 3.50 -3.23 4.35
N PHE A 117 2.65 -2.41 4.97
CA PHE A 117 1.28 -2.23 4.50
C PHE A 117 0.90 -0.78 4.18
N VAL A 118 1.53 0.22 4.82
CA VAL A 118 1.24 1.63 4.53
C VAL A 118 1.53 2.00 3.08
N PRO A 119 2.68 1.61 2.47
CA PRO A 119 2.93 1.89 1.06
C PRO A 119 1.90 1.23 0.11
N VAL A 120 1.34 0.09 0.50
CA VAL A 120 0.25 -0.56 -0.25
C VAL A 120 -1.05 0.24 -0.12
N ALA A 121 -1.36 0.71 1.08
CA ALA A 121 -2.54 1.54 1.33
C ALA A 121 -2.47 2.88 0.60
N GLU A 122 -1.31 3.53 0.54
CA GLU A 122 -1.09 4.79 -0.22
C GLU A 122 -1.39 4.63 -1.72
N GLY A 123 -1.20 3.43 -2.27
CA GLY A 123 -1.60 3.10 -3.65
C GLY A 123 -3.11 2.98 -3.87
N ASN A 124 -3.92 2.93 -2.81
CA ASN A 124 -5.38 2.80 -2.87
C ASN A 124 -6.08 3.86 -2.01
N PRO A 125 -6.69 4.90 -2.64
CA PRO A 125 -7.34 6.00 -1.89
C PRO A 125 -8.38 5.54 -0.87
N LYS A 126 -9.10 4.44 -1.14
CA LYS A 126 -10.10 3.92 -0.20
C LYS A 126 -9.48 3.30 1.05
N LEU A 127 -8.32 2.67 0.91
CA LEU A 127 -7.61 2.08 2.04
C LEU A 127 -6.94 3.15 2.89
N ILE A 128 -6.21 4.06 2.28
CA ILE A 128 -5.48 5.08 3.03
C ILE A 128 -6.43 6.00 3.81
N THR A 129 -7.55 6.40 3.20
CA THR A 129 -8.61 7.15 3.89
C THR A 129 -9.14 6.41 5.13
N LYS A 130 -9.50 5.12 4.99
CA LYS A 130 -10.00 4.34 6.13
C LYS A 130 -8.97 4.21 7.25
N ILE A 131 -7.70 4.10 6.90
CA ILE A 131 -6.60 4.06 7.87
C ILE A 131 -6.47 5.42 8.56
N GLY A 132 -6.51 6.53 7.81
CA GLY A 132 -6.45 7.88 8.36
C GLY A 132 -7.59 8.15 9.35
N ASP A 133 -8.82 7.83 8.96
CA ASP A 133 -10.01 7.97 9.83
C ASP A 133 -9.84 7.15 11.13
N PHE A 134 -9.43 5.88 11.01
CA PHE A 134 -9.17 5.03 12.16
C PHE A 134 -8.09 5.62 13.10
N VAL A 135 -6.96 6.07 12.53
CA VAL A 135 -5.85 6.64 13.32
C VAL A 135 -6.30 7.88 14.07
N LEU A 136 -7.01 8.79 13.39
CA LEU A 136 -7.49 10.03 13.97
C LEU A 136 -8.49 9.76 15.11
N GLU A 137 -9.48 8.91 14.86
CA GLU A 137 -10.53 8.58 15.81
C GLU A 137 -9.94 7.90 17.06
N GLU A 138 -9.12 6.87 16.90
CA GLU A 138 -8.53 6.13 18.02
C GLU A 138 -7.52 6.98 18.81
N ALA A 139 -6.70 7.81 18.13
CA ALA A 139 -5.79 8.71 18.81
C ALA A 139 -6.54 9.74 19.68
N CYS A 140 -7.63 10.32 19.16
CA CYS A 140 -8.46 11.26 19.93
C CYS A 140 -9.14 10.56 21.11
N LYS A 141 -9.73 9.38 20.92
CA LYS A 141 -10.36 8.60 21.99
C LYS A 141 -9.36 8.27 23.10
N GLN A 142 -8.19 7.77 22.73
CA GLN A 142 -7.17 7.39 23.70
C GLN A 142 -6.62 8.60 24.47
N ASN A 143 -6.39 9.72 23.79
CA ASN A 143 -5.92 10.94 24.45
C ASN A 143 -6.96 11.47 25.44
N LYS A 144 -8.25 11.44 25.07
CA LYS A 144 -9.35 11.81 25.97
C LYS A 144 -9.44 10.86 27.15
N LEU A 145 -9.33 9.55 26.92
CA LEU A 145 -9.36 8.54 27.98
C LEU A 145 -8.26 8.80 29.03
N TRP A 146 -7.03 9.09 28.62
CA TRP A 146 -5.94 9.40 29.54
C TRP A 146 -6.25 10.66 30.38
N GLN A 147 -6.82 11.71 29.77
CA GLN A 147 -7.21 12.91 30.50
C GLN A 147 -8.32 12.62 31.54
N ASP A 148 -9.30 11.78 31.18
CA ASP A 148 -10.38 11.38 32.06
C ASP A 148 -9.88 10.50 33.24
N MET A 149 -8.80 9.77 33.05
CA MET A 149 -8.09 9.03 34.11
C MET A 149 -7.21 9.91 34.99
N GLY A 150 -7.16 11.22 34.73
CA GLY A 150 -6.39 12.18 35.54
C GLY A 150 -4.92 12.34 35.12
N TYR A 151 -4.49 11.78 33.99
CA TYR A 151 -3.13 12.01 33.47
C TYR A 151 -2.97 13.45 32.95
N PRO A 152 -1.75 14.02 33.02
CA PRO A 152 -1.48 15.34 32.48
C PRO A 152 -1.81 15.40 30.98
N LYS A 153 -2.27 16.57 30.53
CA LYS A 153 -2.45 16.80 29.07
C LYS A 153 -1.11 16.76 28.38
N ILE A 154 -1.01 15.90 27.38
CA ILE A 154 0.18 15.72 26.52
C ILE A 154 -0.18 15.90 25.06
N ILE A 155 0.82 16.24 24.24
CA ILE A 155 0.65 16.35 22.79
C ILE A 155 0.61 14.95 22.20
N MET A 156 -0.45 14.65 21.42
CA MET A 156 -0.52 13.44 20.61
C MET A 156 -0.18 13.80 19.17
N SER A 157 0.90 13.21 18.65
CA SER A 157 1.29 13.34 17.23
C SER A 157 0.75 12.13 16.47
N ILE A 158 0.19 12.39 15.29
CA ILE A 158 -0.23 11.36 14.32
C ILE A 158 0.42 11.62 12.97
N ASN A 159 0.70 10.56 12.21
CA ASN A 159 1.19 10.66 10.85
C ASN A 159 -0.02 10.69 9.91
N LEU A 160 -0.16 11.76 9.13
CA LEU A 160 -1.21 11.94 8.14
C LEU A 160 -0.60 12.00 6.74
N THR A 161 -1.37 11.55 5.75
CA THR A 161 -1.02 11.70 4.34
C THR A 161 -1.58 13.00 3.76
N SER A 162 -1.14 13.38 2.56
CA SER A 162 -1.70 14.54 1.85
C SER A 162 -3.19 14.38 1.58
N GLU A 163 -3.65 13.17 1.31
CA GLU A 163 -5.04 12.82 1.06
C GLU A 163 -5.95 13.16 2.26
N ASP A 164 -5.46 12.97 3.48
CA ASP A 164 -6.22 13.25 4.71
C ASP A 164 -6.55 14.75 4.87
N PHE A 165 -5.72 15.65 4.28
CA PHE A 165 -5.95 17.10 4.33
C PHE A 165 -6.92 17.61 3.25
N TYR A 166 -7.09 16.88 2.15
CA TYR A 166 -7.92 17.32 1.01
C TYR A 166 -9.32 16.70 1.00
N GLN A 167 -9.66 15.89 1.99
CA GLN A 167 -11.02 15.38 2.12
C GLN A 167 -11.98 16.55 2.42
N LYS A 168 -12.90 16.79 1.49
CA LYS A 168 -14.05 17.66 1.78
C LYS A 168 -15.03 16.87 2.64
N ASN A 169 -15.20 17.34 3.88
CA ASN A 169 -16.32 16.93 4.73
C ASN A 169 -17.65 17.28 4.08
#